data_02e2d32b0e17a35f76627b1e193a697c
#
_entry.id   02e2d32b0e17a35f76627b1e193a697c
#
_cell.length_a   1.000
_cell.length_b   1.000
_cell.length_c   1.000
_cell.angle_alpha   90.00
_cell.angle_beta   90.00
_cell.angle_gamma   90.00
#
_symmetry.space_group_name_H-M   'P 1'
#
loop_
_entity.id
_entity.type
_entity.pdbx_description
1 polymer ?
#
loop_
_entity_poly.entity_id
_entity_poly.type
_entity_poly.pdbx_seq_one_letter_code
_entity_poly.pdbx_strand_id
1 'polypeptide(L)'
;MVMVVCAGFMCMAQTAFASQRFDQDSAAYVWMVFCVLLSFVVGLLLLARSRYPHATFVAACVAVLVFPYDSTIALMALTALLARRNDTRTTVRAIAAGGFVTLVAQVRDTLRPPEASIWHMVFAKPDTGSQYGTDLVMLADERTIVVTAVVAALLELAIATLAGLHIRSRALASLATAKADAADAQVAQLKTAIDSQQLADAIAAEAHDTLAHSLSLLALNASALQAESKKLAAE
;
A
#
# COMPACT_ATOMS: atom_id res chain seq x y z
N MET A 1 -0.46 4.67 11.91
CA MET A 1 -1.03 5.42 13.03
C MET A 1 -1.64 6.76 12.59
N VAL A 2 -0.92 7.66 11.92
CA VAL A 2 -1.45 9.00 11.49
C VAL A 2 -2.80 8.91 10.78
N MET A 3 -2.96 8.02 9.80
CA MET A 3 -4.23 7.85 9.06
C MET A 3 -5.42 7.44 9.95
N VAL A 4 -5.18 6.60 10.98
CA VAL A 4 -6.23 6.18 11.92
C VAL A 4 -6.70 7.36 12.77
N VAL A 5 -5.74 8.14 13.28
CA VAL A 5 -6.04 9.32 14.09
C VAL A 5 -6.76 10.38 13.25
N CYS A 6 -6.27 10.64 12.03
CA CYS A 6 -6.87 11.61 11.10
C CYS A 6 -8.32 11.21 10.73
N ALA A 7 -8.55 9.94 10.35
CA ALA A 7 -9.89 9.47 10.01
C ALA A 7 -10.84 9.51 11.23
N GLY A 8 -10.37 9.09 12.39
CA GLY A 8 -11.16 9.17 13.62
C GLY A 8 -11.54 10.61 13.98
N PHE A 9 -10.59 11.53 13.86
CA PHE A 9 -10.82 12.96 14.13
C PHE A 9 -11.82 13.57 13.14
N MET A 10 -11.69 13.29 11.82
CA MET A 10 -12.62 13.79 10.81
C MET A 10 -14.03 13.24 11.03
N CYS A 11 -14.18 11.94 11.30
CA CYS A 11 -15.48 11.36 11.65
C CYS A 11 -16.08 11.96 12.92
N MET A 12 -15.24 12.21 13.93
CA MET A 12 -15.66 12.86 15.17
C MET A 12 -16.14 14.30 14.90
N ALA A 13 -15.37 15.10 14.18
CA ALA A 13 -15.71 16.47 13.84
C ALA A 13 -17.04 16.54 13.05
N GLN A 14 -17.17 15.74 12.01
CA GLN A 14 -18.39 15.67 11.19
C GLN A 14 -19.63 15.31 12.04
N THR A 15 -19.47 14.35 12.94
CA THR A 15 -20.58 13.92 13.81
C THR A 15 -20.91 14.97 14.86
N ALA A 16 -19.91 15.65 15.42
CA ALA A 16 -20.09 16.72 16.38
C ALA A 16 -20.85 17.91 15.75
N PHE A 17 -20.50 18.33 14.52
CA PHE A 17 -21.27 19.33 13.82
C PHE A 17 -22.69 18.86 13.53
N ALA A 18 -22.87 17.63 13.08
CA ALA A 18 -24.18 17.07 12.81
C ALA A 18 -25.09 16.99 14.06
N SER A 19 -24.51 16.92 15.27
CA SER A 19 -25.27 16.87 16.53
C SER A 19 -25.92 18.22 16.88
N GLN A 20 -25.40 19.33 16.40
CA GLN A 20 -25.88 20.68 16.71
C GLN A 20 -27.31 20.95 16.22
N ARG A 21 -27.84 20.14 15.31
CA ARG A 21 -29.24 20.23 14.84
C ARG A 21 -30.28 19.71 15.82
N PHE A 22 -29.86 19.05 16.91
CA PHE A 22 -30.76 18.41 17.86
C PHE A 22 -30.68 19.11 19.21
N ASP A 23 -31.84 19.20 19.87
CA ASP A 23 -31.89 19.68 21.25
C ASP A 23 -31.14 18.73 22.20
N GLN A 24 -30.41 19.28 23.17
CA GLN A 24 -29.56 18.52 24.08
C GLN A 24 -30.31 17.47 24.90
N ASP A 25 -31.59 17.69 25.15
CA ASP A 25 -32.45 16.77 25.90
C ASP A 25 -33.08 15.68 25.00
N SER A 26 -32.82 15.70 23.70
CA SER A 26 -33.41 14.75 22.77
C SER A 26 -32.68 13.42 22.75
N ALA A 27 -33.42 12.32 22.57
CA ALA A 27 -32.82 10.99 22.36
C ALA A 27 -31.91 10.96 21.10
N ALA A 28 -32.19 11.81 20.08
CA ALA A 28 -31.39 11.95 18.90
C ALA A 28 -30.02 12.57 19.21
N TYR A 29 -29.93 13.55 20.09
CA TYR A 29 -28.66 14.10 20.53
C TYR A 29 -27.81 13.07 21.28
N VAL A 30 -28.41 12.32 22.21
CA VAL A 30 -27.72 11.22 22.92
C VAL A 30 -27.17 10.18 21.92
N TRP A 31 -27.94 9.83 20.89
CA TRP A 31 -27.48 8.96 19.82
C TRP A 31 -26.28 9.53 19.07
N MET A 32 -26.30 10.83 18.77
CA MET A 32 -25.18 11.50 18.09
C MET A 32 -23.90 11.52 18.95
N VAL A 33 -24.04 11.77 20.26
CA VAL A 33 -22.91 11.67 21.21
C VAL A 33 -22.31 10.27 21.21
N PHE A 34 -23.17 9.24 21.20
CA PHE A 34 -22.70 7.86 21.06
C PHE A 34 -21.95 7.64 19.74
N CYS A 35 -22.44 8.18 18.61
CA CYS A 35 -21.74 8.12 17.33
C CYS A 35 -20.39 8.84 17.37
N VAL A 36 -20.25 9.95 18.09
CA VAL A 36 -18.96 10.65 18.31
C VAL A 36 -17.97 9.71 18.98
N LEU A 37 -18.37 9.05 20.08
CA LEU A 37 -17.51 8.09 20.78
C LEU A 37 -17.15 6.89 19.90
N LEU A 38 -18.13 6.40 19.13
CA LEU A 38 -17.93 5.27 18.22
C LEU A 38 -16.97 5.62 17.07
N SER A 39 -16.80 6.89 16.69
CA SER A 39 -15.90 7.32 15.61
C SER A 39 -14.45 6.88 15.83
N PHE A 40 -13.98 6.86 17.08
CA PHE A 40 -12.64 6.35 17.41
C PHE A 40 -12.51 4.85 17.13
N VAL A 41 -13.55 4.07 17.51
CA VAL A 41 -13.58 2.62 17.26
C VAL A 41 -13.63 2.35 15.75
N VAL A 42 -14.44 3.12 15.02
CA VAL A 42 -14.54 3.01 13.57
C VAL A 42 -13.22 3.39 12.90
N GLY A 43 -12.49 4.39 13.40
CA GLY A 43 -11.13 4.72 12.97
C GLY A 43 -10.15 3.54 13.10
N LEU A 44 -10.31 2.70 14.14
CA LEU A 44 -9.47 1.50 14.33
C LEU A 44 -9.69 0.43 13.25
N LEU A 45 -10.82 0.44 12.52
CA LEU A 45 -11.01 -0.45 11.36
C LEU A 45 -9.88 -0.34 10.35
N LEU A 46 -9.27 0.85 10.22
CA LEU A 46 -8.13 1.05 9.33
C LEU A 46 -6.87 0.27 9.74
N LEU A 47 -6.77 -0.25 10.95
CA LEU A 47 -5.67 -1.14 11.35
C LEU A 47 -5.77 -2.49 10.64
N ALA A 48 -6.99 -2.97 10.38
CA ALA A 48 -7.24 -4.22 9.67
C ALA A 48 -7.03 -4.13 8.15
N ARG A 49 -6.87 -2.91 7.59
CA ARG A 49 -6.71 -2.66 6.14
C ARG A 49 -5.55 -3.41 5.51
N SER A 50 -4.51 -3.74 6.30
CA SER A 50 -3.35 -4.47 5.81
C SER A 50 -3.64 -5.96 5.63
N ARG A 51 -4.52 -6.53 6.44
CA ARG A 51 -4.84 -7.96 6.42
C ARG A 51 -6.12 -8.26 5.61
N TYR A 52 -7.12 -7.38 5.73
CA TYR A 52 -8.44 -7.57 5.11
C TYR A 52 -8.89 -6.31 4.33
N PRO A 53 -8.21 -5.94 3.22
CA PRO A 53 -8.46 -4.65 2.55
C PRO A 53 -9.89 -4.53 2.00
N HIS A 54 -10.49 -5.61 1.45
CA HIS A 54 -11.86 -5.59 0.96
C HIS A 54 -12.89 -5.41 2.09
N ALA A 55 -12.77 -6.21 3.15
CA ALA A 55 -13.69 -6.12 4.28
C ALA A 55 -13.61 -4.75 4.96
N THR A 56 -12.41 -4.22 5.13
CA THR A 56 -12.21 -2.88 5.70
C THR A 56 -12.82 -1.80 4.82
N PHE A 57 -12.67 -1.88 3.49
CA PHE A 57 -13.27 -0.91 2.58
C PHE A 57 -14.80 -0.97 2.61
N VAL A 58 -15.39 -2.17 2.52
CA VAL A 58 -16.84 -2.33 2.60
C VAL A 58 -17.39 -1.85 3.94
N ALA A 59 -16.75 -2.23 5.05
CA ALA A 59 -17.15 -1.80 6.38
C ALA A 59 -17.07 -0.26 6.54
N ALA A 60 -16.02 0.38 6.00
CA ALA A 60 -15.89 1.83 6.00
C ALA A 60 -16.98 2.50 5.16
N CYS A 61 -17.29 1.99 3.96
CA CYS A 61 -18.39 2.49 3.15
C CYS A 61 -19.75 2.39 3.87
N VAL A 62 -20.04 1.24 4.47
CA VAL A 62 -21.27 1.04 5.25
C VAL A 62 -21.31 1.99 6.45
N ALA A 63 -20.20 2.16 7.16
CA ALA A 63 -20.14 3.08 8.28
C ALA A 63 -20.46 4.53 7.87
N VAL A 64 -19.92 5.02 6.74
CA VAL A 64 -20.21 6.38 6.23
C VAL A 64 -21.67 6.52 5.78
N LEU A 65 -22.27 5.49 5.20
CA LEU A 65 -23.67 5.55 4.75
C LEU A 65 -24.66 5.49 5.91
N VAL A 66 -24.39 4.66 6.92
CA VAL A 66 -25.30 4.45 8.07
C VAL A 66 -25.14 5.54 9.13
N PHE A 67 -23.91 5.93 9.43
CA PHE A 67 -23.60 6.92 10.44
C PHE A 67 -23.26 8.28 9.79
N PRO A 68 -23.36 9.39 10.52
CA PRO A 68 -23.02 10.72 10.02
C PRO A 68 -21.50 10.96 9.94
N TYR A 69 -20.75 9.95 9.52
CA TYR A 69 -19.29 10.03 9.42
C TYR A 69 -18.83 10.67 8.12
N ASP A 70 -17.60 11.18 8.19
CA ASP A 70 -16.90 11.73 7.03
C ASP A 70 -16.43 10.65 6.05
N SER A 71 -16.35 11.02 4.77
CA SER A 71 -15.88 10.14 3.68
C SER A 71 -14.42 9.73 3.80
N THR A 72 -13.61 10.44 4.55
CA THR A 72 -12.15 10.23 4.70
C THR A 72 -11.81 8.79 5.08
N ILE A 73 -12.61 8.15 5.95
CA ILE A 73 -12.38 6.76 6.36
C ILE A 73 -12.54 5.79 5.17
N ALA A 74 -13.56 5.99 4.33
CA ALA A 74 -13.79 5.17 3.14
C ALA A 74 -12.69 5.38 2.10
N LEU A 75 -12.24 6.63 1.90
CA LEU A 75 -11.15 6.98 0.99
C LEU A 75 -9.79 6.42 1.45
N MET A 76 -9.51 6.44 2.75
CA MET A 76 -8.30 5.80 3.30
C MET A 76 -8.32 4.28 3.16
N ALA A 77 -9.49 3.65 3.33
CA ALA A 77 -9.67 2.23 3.08
C ALA A 77 -9.56 1.90 1.57
N LEU A 78 -10.10 2.76 0.69
CA LEU A 78 -9.95 2.67 -0.77
C LEU A 78 -8.47 2.71 -1.17
N THR A 79 -7.70 3.67 -0.68
CA THR A 79 -6.26 3.79 -0.93
C THR A 79 -5.52 2.49 -0.60
N ALA A 80 -5.84 1.88 0.56
CA ALA A 80 -5.23 0.63 0.99
C ALA A 80 -5.64 -0.56 0.12
N LEU A 81 -6.89 -0.59 -0.36
CA LEU A 81 -7.39 -1.61 -1.27
C LEU A 81 -6.68 -1.53 -2.63
N LEU A 82 -6.59 -0.33 -3.22
CA LEU A 82 -5.95 -0.10 -4.51
C LEU A 82 -4.45 -0.41 -4.47
N ALA A 83 -3.78 -0.12 -3.36
CA ALA A 83 -2.37 -0.41 -3.17
C ALA A 83 -2.05 -1.92 -3.19
N ARG A 84 -3.02 -2.78 -2.89
CA ARG A 84 -2.80 -4.24 -2.70
C ARG A 84 -3.40 -5.11 -3.78
N ARG A 85 -4.35 -4.62 -4.55
CA ARG A 85 -5.07 -5.39 -5.58
C ARG A 85 -4.68 -4.97 -6.98
N ASN A 86 -4.47 -5.98 -7.84
CA ASN A 86 -4.03 -5.77 -9.23
C ASN A 86 -5.16 -6.03 -10.24
N ASP A 87 -6.35 -6.42 -9.78
CA ASP A 87 -7.48 -6.67 -10.66
C ASP A 87 -8.17 -5.37 -11.07
N THR A 88 -8.22 -5.09 -12.37
CA THR A 88 -8.81 -3.88 -12.95
C THR A 88 -10.30 -3.77 -12.64
N ARG A 89 -11.04 -4.88 -12.67
CA ARG A 89 -12.49 -4.85 -12.39
C ARG A 89 -12.78 -4.47 -10.95
N THR A 90 -12.03 -5.05 -10.01
CA THR A 90 -12.13 -4.69 -8.60
C THR A 90 -11.73 -3.24 -8.36
N THR A 91 -10.66 -2.76 -9.01
CA THR A 91 -10.20 -1.37 -8.94
C THR A 91 -11.29 -0.40 -9.37
N VAL A 92 -11.88 -0.60 -10.55
CA VAL A 92 -12.93 0.29 -11.09
C VAL A 92 -14.17 0.28 -10.19
N ARG A 93 -14.62 -0.89 -9.73
CA ARG A 93 -15.78 -1.01 -8.82
C ARG A 93 -15.52 -0.31 -7.48
N ALA A 94 -14.32 -0.45 -6.94
CA ALA A 94 -13.95 0.19 -5.68
C ALA A 94 -13.89 1.71 -5.81
N ILE A 95 -13.34 2.24 -6.90
CA ILE A 95 -13.32 3.69 -7.18
C ILE A 95 -14.75 4.22 -7.35
N ALA A 96 -15.59 3.53 -8.10
CA ALA A 96 -16.99 3.93 -8.29
C ALA A 96 -17.78 3.93 -6.96
N ALA A 97 -17.61 2.86 -6.15
CA ALA A 97 -18.25 2.77 -4.83
C ALA A 97 -17.71 3.84 -3.85
N GLY A 98 -16.39 4.04 -3.80
CA GLY A 98 -15.78 5.10 -2.99
C GLY A 98 -16.26 6.48 -3.41
N GLY A 99 -16.31 6.77 -4.70
CA GLY A 99 -16.83 8.03 -5.24
C GLY A 99 -18.30 8.26 -4.91
N PHE A 100 -19.13 7.24 -5.05
CA PHE A 100 -20.53 7.32 -4.65
C PHE A 100 -20.70 7.63 -3.16
N VAL A 101 -19.99 6.91 -2.29
CA VAL A 101 -20.04 7.12 -0.84
C VAL A 101 -19.56 8.52 -0.45
N THR A 102 -18.46 9.00 -1.08
CA THR A 102 -17.94 10.35 -0.85
C THR A 102 -18.96 11.40 -1.28
N LEU A 103 -19.54 11.27 -2.46
CA LEU A 103 -20.55 12.19 -2.94
C LEU A 103 -21.77 12.23 -2.01
N VAL A 104 -22.27 11.07 -1.58
CA VAL A 104 -23.40 10.97 -0.63
C VAL A 104 -23.05 11.65 0.69
N ALA A 105 -21.85 11.46 1.22
CA ALA A 105 -21.42 12.09 2.47
C ALA A 105 -21.40 13.61 2.36
N GLN A 106 -20.84 14.16 1.27
CA GLN A 106 -20.74 15.60 1.04
C GLN A 106 -22.11 16.24 0.78
N VAL A 107 -22.94 15.63 -0.07
CA VAL A 107 -24.33 16.10 -0.30
C VAL A 107 -25.15 16.04 1.00
N ARG A 108 -25.01 14.97 1.78
CA ARG A 108 -25.68 14.87 3.07
C ARG A 108 -25.28 16.00 4.03
N ASP A 109 -24.00 16.43 4.01
CA ASP A 109 -23.57 17.56 4.83
C ASP A 109 -24.18 18.88 4.35
N THR A 110 -24.14 19.17 3.07
CA THR A 110 -24.72 20.42 2.51
C THR A 110 -26.24 20.53 2.67
N LEU A 111 -26.95 19.40 2.80
CA LEU A 111 -28.40 19.39 3.05
C LEU A 111 -28.78 19.60 4.52
N ARG A 112 -27.82 19.72 5.43
CA ARG A 112 -28.06 20.02 6.84
C ARG A 112 -28.33 21.52 7.07
N PRO A 113 -28.95 21.87 8.21
CA PRO A 113 -29.01 23.27 8.62
C PRO A 113 -27.60 23.89 8.64
N PRO A 114 -27.46 25.16 8.29
CA PRO A 114 -26.14 25.80 8.16
C PRO A 114 -25.24 25.66 9.39
N GLU A 115 -25.81 25.72 10.60
CA GLU A 115 -25.06 25.56 11.85
C GLU A 115 -24.57 24.11 12.11
N ALA A 116 -25.18 23.12 11.46
CA ALA A 116 -24.87 21.70 11.60
C ALA A 116 -24.09 21.12 10.41
N SER A 117 -23.65 21.97 9.48
CA SER A 117 -22.89 21.60 8.29
C SER A 117 -21.47 22.18 8.36
N ILE A 118 -20.47 21.34 8.09
CA ILE A 118 -19.07 21.78 8.01
C ILE A 118 -18.90 22.73 6.82
N TRP A 119 -19.53 22.45 5.69
CA TRP A 119 -19.41 23.28 4.50
C TRP A 119 -19.99 24.67 4.71
N HIS A 120 -21.13 24.79 5.36
CA HIS A 120 -21.71 26.11 5.69
C HIS A 120 -20.81 26.86 6.69
N MET A 121 -20.24 26.19 7.68
CA MET A 121 -19.31 26.81 8.63
C MET A 121 -18.03 27.33 7.95
N VAL A 122 -17.52 26.69 6.92
CA VAL A 122 -16.35 27.16 6.15
C VAL A 122 -16.68 28.48 5.44
N PHE A 123 -17.90 28.69 5.01
CA PHE A 123 -18.37 29.90 4.31
C PHE A 123 -19.13 30.87 5.23
N ALA A 124 -19.17 30.61 6.53
CA ALA A 124 -19.75 31.51 7.52
C ALA A 124 -18.84 32.69 7.80
N LYS A 125 -19.44 33.85 8.06
CA LYS A 125 -18.70 35.01 8.55
C LYS A 125 -18.20 34.73 9.98
N PRO A 126 -16.93 34.98 10.29
CA PRO A 126 -16.42 34.86 11.64
C PRO A 126 -17.26 35.64 12.66
N ASP A 127 -17.33 35.13 13.87
CA ASP A 127 -18.08 35.73 15.02
C ASP A 127 -19.58 35.88 14.76
N THR A 128 -20.18 35.01 13.93
CA THR A 128 -21.64 34.91 13.74
C THR A 128 -22.12 33.49 14.03
N GLY A 129 -23.41 33.35 14.33
CA GLY A 129 -24.06 32.08 14.67
C GLY A 129 -24.56 32.02 16.11
N SER A 130 -25.29 30.98 16.47
CA SER A 130 -25.97 30.80 17.76
C SER A 130 -25.03 30.87 18.96
N GLN A 131 -23.79 30.40 18.80
CA GLN A 131 -22.75 30.48 19.85
C GLN A 131 -22.33 31.92 20.22
N TYR A 132 -22.56 32.88 19.32
CA TYR A 132 -22.31 34.31 19.55
C TYR A 132 -23.58 35.10 19.81
N GLY A 133 -24.74 34.41 19.90
CA GLY A 133 -26.06 35.05 20.09
C GLY A 133 -26.54 35.88 18.90
N THR A 134 -26.01 35.62 17.70
CA THR A 134 -26.34 36.27 16.43
C THR A 134 -26.76 35.24 15.38
N ASP A 135 -27.48 35.68 14.37
CA ASP A 135 -27.79 34.84 13.23
C ASP A 135 -26.51 34.50 12.44
N LEU A 136 -26.44 33.29 11.88
CA LEU A 136 -25.32 32.87 11.03
C LEU A 136 -25.38 33.64 9.71
N VAL A 137 -24.34 34.40 9.39
CA VAL A 137 -24.22 35.15 8.15
C VAL A 137 -23.33 34.41 7.16
N MET A 138 -23.89 34.05 6.01
CA MET A 138 -23.17 33.34 4.94
C MET A 138 -22.42 34.32 4.05
N LEU A 139 -21.15 34.03 3.71
CA LEU A 139 -20.30 34.77 2.78
C LEU A 139 -20.49 34.34 1.32
N ALA A 140 -21.12 33.19 1.09
CA ALA A 140 -21.37 32.63 -0.23
C ALA A 140 -22.84 32.16 -0.35
N ASP A 141 -23.34 32.08 -1.58
CA ASP A 141 -24.65 31.53 -1.87
C ASP A 141 -24.61 29.98 -1.78
N GLU A 142 -25.76 29.39 -1.53
CA GLU A 142 -25.96 27.95 -1.39
C GLU A 142 -25.40 27.15 -2.56
N ARG A 143 -25.55 27.66 -3.79
CA ARG A 143 -25.05 27.03 -5.00
C ARG A 143 -23.52 26.95 -5.00
N THR A 144 -22.84 28.00 -4.58
CA THR A 144 -21.36 28.02 -4.46
C THR A 144 -20.88 27.01 -3.43
N ILE A 145 -21.57 26.90 -2.29
CA ILE A 145 -21.24 25.93 -1.25
C ILE A 145 -21.36 24.50 -1.79
N VAL A 146 -22.49 24.16 -2.41
CA VAL A 146 -22.72 22.81 -2.97
C VAL A 146 -21.71 22.49 -4.08
N VAL A 147 -21.44 23.41 -5.01
CA VAL A 147 -20.47 23.20 -6.07
C VAL A 147 -19.07 22.96 -5.47
N THR A 148 -18.68 23.75 -4.47
CA THR A 148 -17.38 23.58 -3.81
C THR A 148 -17.28 22.22 -3.11
N ALA A 149 -18.34 21.78 -2.42
CA ALA A 149 -18.38 20.47 -1.77
C ALA A 149 -18.25 19.31 -2.78
N VAL A 150 -18.91 19.42 -3.94
CA VAL A 150 -18.81 18.41 -5.02
C VAL A 150 -17.41 18.40 -5.62
N VAL A 151 -16.82 19.56 -5.89
CA VAL A 151 -15.45 19.65 -6.40
C VAL A 151 -14.45 19.06 -5.39
N ALA A 152 -14.61 19.37 -4.10
CA ALA A 152 -13.78 18.79 -3.06
C ALA A 152 -13.90 17.27 -3.00
N ALA A 153 -15.12 16.72 -3.08
CA ALA A 153 -15.36 15.27 -3.15
C ALA A 153 -14.62 14.61 -4.31
N LEU A 154 -14.63 15.21 -5.49
CA LEU A 154 -13.90 14.72 -6.66
C LEU A 154 -12.37 14.77 -6.47
N LEU A 155 -11.88 15.85 -5.87
CA LEU A 155 -10.45 16.01 -5.56
C LEU A 155 -9.99 14.98 -4.51
N GLU A 156 -10.73 14.78 -3.44
CA GLU A 156 -10.45 13.79 -2.42
C GLU A 156 -10.40 12.37 -3.02
N LEU A 157 -11.37 12.02 -3.86
CA LEU A 157 -11.40 10.74 -4.57
C LEU A 157 -10.21 10.58 -5.50
N ALA A 158 -9.86 11.62 -6.25
CA ALA A 158 -8.70 11.61 -7.14
C ALA A 158 -7.40 11.41 -6.36
N ILE A 159 -7.21 12.15 -5.27
CA ILE A 159 -6.03 12.03 -4.39
C ILE A 159 -5.93 10.61 -3.81
N ALA A 160 -7.03 10.07 -3.27
CA ALA A 160 -7.06 8.72 -2.70
C ALA A 160 -6.73 7.65 -3.76
N THR A 161 -7.27 7.79 -4.96
CA THR A 161 -7.04 6.88 -6.08
C THR A 161 -5.58 6.94 -6.55
N LEU A 162 -5.07 8.14 -6.81
CA LEU A 162 -3.68 8.34 -7.24
C LEU A 162 -2.68 7.86 -6.20
N ALA A 163 -2.92 8.15 -4.91
CA ALA A 163 -2.09 7.65 -3.82
C ALA A 163 -2.06 6.12 -3.77
N GLY A 164 -3.23 5.46 -3.88
CA GLY A 164 -3.31 4.00 -3.89
C GLY A 164 -2.57 3.37 -5.07
N LEU A 165 -2.76 3.91 -6.28
CA LEU A 165 -2.08 3.44 -7.49
C LEU A 165 -0.56 3.71 -7.43
N HIS A 166 -0.15 4.86 -6.89
CA HIS A 166 1.27 5.18 -6.71
C HIS A 166 1.98 4.23 -5.73
N ILE A 167 1.36 3.94 -4.59
CA ILE A 167 1.90 2.96 -3.62
C ILE A 167 2.05 1.60 -4.29
N ARG A 168 1.05 1.17 -5.07
CA ARG A 168 1.09 -0.08 -5.83
C ARG A 168 2.22 -0.10 -6.85
N SER A 169 2.40 0.96 -7.65
CA SER A 169 3.46 1.03 -8.67
C SER A 169 4.85 0.95 -8.04
N ARG A 170 5.06 1.62 -6.91
CA ARG A 170 6.31 1.52 -6.14
C ARG A 170 6.57 0.11 -5.61
N ALA A 171 5.54 -0.55 -5.07
CA ALA A 171 5.66 -1.92 -4.58
C ALA A 171 6.00 -2.91 -5.72
N LEU A 172 5.40 -2.75 -6.89
CA LEU A 172 5.72 -3.56 -8.07
C LEU A 172 7.15 -3.30 -8.58
N ALA A 173 7.58 -2.04 -8.62
CA ALA A 173 8.94 -1.69 -9.00
C ALA A 173 9.98 -2.31 -8.04
N SER A 174 9.78 -2.21 -6.72
CA SER A 174 10.68 -2.80 -5.74
C SER A 174 10.76 -4.33 -5.83
N LEU A 175 9.63 -5.00 -6.13
CA LEU A 175 9.62 -6.45 -6.39
C LEU A 175 10.36 -6.82 -7.68
N ALA A 176 10.25 -6.01 -8.73
CA ALA A 176 10.98 -6.23 -9.98
C ALA A 176 12.49 -6.09 -9.76
N THR A 177 12.93 -5.05 -9.04
CA THR A 177 14.35 -4.86 -8.69
C THR A 177 14.87 -6.03 -7.85
N ALA A 178 14.14 -6.44 -6.81
CA ALA A 178 14.56 -7.57 -5.99
C ALA A 178 14.66 -8.89 -6.77
N LYS A 179 13.80 -9.11 -7.78
CA LYS A 179 13.90 -10.27 -8.69
C LYS A 179 15.11 -10.17 -9.61
N ALA A 180 15.42 -8.98 -10.12
CA ALA A 180 16.61 -8.77 -10.96
C ALA A 180 17.89 -9.04 -10.15
N ASP A 181 18.00 -8.47 -8.93
CA ASP A 181 19.14 -8.68 -8.05
C ASP A 181 19.32 -10.17 -7.70
N ALA A 182 18.24 -10.90 -7.45
CA ALA A 182 18.30 -12.34 -7.20
C ALA A 182 18.76 -13.14 -8.42
N ALA A 183 18.32 -12.75 -9.64
CA ALA A 183 18.78 -13.38 -10.89
C ALA A 183 20.27 -13.13 -11.14
N ASP A 184 20.73 -11.90 -10.92
CA ASP A 184 22.15 -11.54 -11.06
C ASP A 184 23.04 -12.31 -10.06
N ALA A 185 22.56 -12.47 -8.81
CA ALA A 185 23.25 -13.29 -7.81
C ALA A 185 23.36 -14.77 -8.24
N GLN A 186 22.31 -15.34 -8.86
CA GLN A 186 22.33 -16.69 -9.39
C GLN A 186 23.34 -16.83 -10.54
N VAL A 187 23.36 -15.87 -11.48
CA VAL A 187 24.31 -15.85 -12.59
C VAL A 187 25.74 -15.79 -12.07
N ALA A 188 26.02 -14.95 -11.06
CA ALA A 188 27.33 -14.86 -10.43
C ALA A 188 27.76 -16.19 -9.79
N GLN A 189 26.86 -16.88 -9.07
CA GLN A 189 27.13 -18.20 -8.50
C GLN A 189 27.43 -19.26 -9.56
N LEU A 190 26.63 -19.30 -10.64
CA LEU A 190 26.86 -20.23 -11.76
C LEU A 190 28.21 -19.99 -12.43
N LYS A 191 28.56 -18.71 -12.63
CA LYS A 191 29.88 -18.36 -13.21
C LYS A 191 31.02 -18.85 -12.33
N THR A 192 30.95 -18.63 -11.03
CA THR A 192 31.95 -19.12 -10.07
C THR A 192 32.06 -20.65 -10.09
N ALA A 193 30.94 -21.36 -10.20
CA ALA A 193 30.93 -22.82 -10.30
C ALA A 193 31.58 -23.31 -11.60
N ILE A 194 31.30 -22.67 -12.74
CA ILE A 194 31.91 -22.97 -14.03
C ILE A 194 33.41 -22.70 -13.98
N ASP A 195 33.83 -21.56 -13.47
CA ASP A 195 35.25 -21.21 -13.35
C ASP A 195 36.02 -22.24 -12.47
N SER A 196 35.41 -22.68 -11.36
CA SER A 196 36.00 -23.71 -10.49
C SER A 196 36.11 -25.09 -11.18
N GLN A 197 35.11 -25.44 -11.99
CA GLN A 197 35.13 -26.71 -12.75
C GLN A 197 36.19 -26.67 -13.88
N GLN A 198 36.28 -25.55 -14.59
CA GLN A 198 37.32 -25.37 -15.60
C GLN A 198 38.73 -25.47 -15.02
N LEU A 199 38.93 -24.88 -13.81
CA LEU A 199 40.20 -24.99 -13.10
C LEU A 199 40.51 -26.44 -12.68
N ALA A 200 39.51 -27.17 -12.18
CA ALA A 200 39.67 -28.58 -11.81
C ALA A 200 39.99 -29.45 -13.04
N ASP A 201 39.34 -29.22 -14.18
CA ASP A 201 39.59 -29.94 -15.44
C ASP A 201 41.00 -29.65 -15.98
N ALA A 202 41.45 -28.36 -15.89
CA ALA A 202 42.80 -27.99 -16.28
C ALA A 202 43.89 -28.68 -15.42
N ILE A 203 43.69 -28.71 -14.10
CA ILE A 203 44.60 -29.41 -13.15
C ILE A 203 44.60 -30.90 -13.43
N ALA A 204 43.46 -31.53 -13.70
CA ALA A 204 43.37 -32.95 -14.04
C ALA A 204 44.10 -33.28 -15.35
N ALA A 205 43.99 -32.42 -16.37
CA ALA A 205 44.69 -32.60 -17.65
C ALA A 205 46.23 -32.51 -17.46
N GLU A 206 46.73 -31.53 -16.71
CA GLU A 206 48.14 -31.35 -16.39
C GLU A 206 48.72 -32.54 -15.58
N ALA A 207 47.95 -32.99 -14.60
CA ALA A 207 48.33 -34.15 -13.78
C ALA A 207 48.41 -35.44 -14.66
N HIS A 208 47.48 -35.62 -15.59
CA HIS A 208 47.46 -36.75 -16.51
C HIS A 208 48.69 -36.75 -17.44
N ASP A 209 49.02 -35.58 -18.00
CA ASP A 209 50.19 -35.41 -18.89
C ASP A 209 51.49 -35.67 -18.12
N THR A 210 51.62 -35.15 -16.92
CA THR A 210 52.78 -35.38 -16.05
C THR A 210 52.96 -36.87 -15.70
N LEU A 211 51.86 -37.56 -15.33
CA LEU A 211 51.87 -38.99 -15.05
C LEU A 211 52.21 -39.82 -16.29
N ALA A 212 51.65 -39.50 -17.44
CA ALA A 212 51.92 -40.18 -18.70
C ALA A 212 53.40 -40.05 -19.11
N HIS A 213 53.96 -38.83 -18.91
CA HIS A 213 55.38 -38.57 -19.18
C HIS A 213 56.28 -39.37 -18.23
N SER A 214 55.96 -39.37 -16.93
CA SER A 214 56.72 -40.12 -15.92
C SER A 214 56.69 -41.62 -16.14
N LEU A 215 55.52 -42.18 -16.52
CA LEU A 215 55.35 -43.57 -16.88
C LEU A 215 56.18 -43.95 -18.12
N SER A 216 56.18 -43.08 -19.14
CA SER A 216 56.98 -43.25 -20.33
C SER A 216 58.46 -43.30 -20.08
N LEU A 217 58.96 -42.41 -19.21
CA LEU A 217 60.37 -42.41 -18.74
C LEU A 217 60.72 -43.68 -17.95
N LEU A 218 59.81 -44.12 -17.06
CA LEU A 218 60.01 -45.38 -16.31
C LEU A 218 60.06 -46.60 -17.24
N ALA A 219 59.18 -46.66 -18.23
CA ALA A 219 59.18 -47.73 -19.21
C ALA A 219 60.46 -47.77 -20.06
N LEU A 220 60.96 -46.57 -20.43
CA LEU A 220 62.20 -46.43 -21.19
C LEU A 220 63.40 -46.90 -20.35
N ASN A 221 63.48 -46.49 -19.07
CA ASN A 221 64.53 -46.92 -18.16
C ASN A 221 64.49 -48.44 -17.89
N ALA A 222 63.29 -49.01 -17.69
CA ALA A 222 63.14 -50.46 -17.50
C ALA A 222 63.58 -51.24 -18.72
N SER A 223 63.29 -50.75 -19.94
CA SER A 223 63.72 -51.35 -21.21
C SER A 223 65.25 -51.30 -21.38
N ALA A 224 65.87 -50.18 -20.98
CA ALA A 224 67.31 -50.02 -21.04
C ALA A 224 68.04 -51.00 -20.05
N LEU A 225 67.55 -51.10 -18.81
CA LEU A 225 68.07 -52.04 -17.81
C LEU A 225 67.86 -53.49 -18.27
N GLN A 226 66.77 -53.82 -18.93
CA GLN A 226 66.50 -55.15 -19.47
C GLN A 226 67.51 -55.52 -20.61
N ALA A 227 67.83 -54.53 -21.43
CA ALA A 227 68.75 -54.68 -22.53
C ALA A 227 70.20 -54.90 -21.97
N GLU A 228 70.58 -54.18 -20.90
CA GLU A 228 71.86 -54.27 -20.23
C GLU A 228 72.03 -55.62 -19.47
N SER A 229 70.95 -56.06 -18.81
CA SER A 229 70.96 -57.38 -18.14
C SER A 229 71.11 -58.55 -19.12
N LYS A 230 70.49 -58.44 -20.34
CA LYS A 230 70.65 -59.42 -21.44
C LYS A 230 72.13 -59.48 -21.99
N LYS A 231 72.80 -58.33 -22.08
CA LYS A 231 74.22 -58.29 -22.47
C LYS A 231 75.10 -58.96 -21.44
N LEU A 232 74.92 -58.68 -20.17
CA LEU A 232 75.63 -59.24 -19.04
C LEU A 232 75.39 -60.77 -18.90
N ALA A 233 74.31 -61.30 -19.33
CA ALA A 233 73.98 -62.72 -19.33
C ALA A 233 74.49 -63.49 -20.61
N ALA A 234 75.03 -62.76 -21.59
CA ALA A 234 75.61 -63.31 -22.79
C ALA A 234 77.14 -63.32 -22.88
N GLU A 235 77.82 -62.72 -21.85
CA GLU A 235 79.24 -62.79 -21.54
C GLU A 235 79.46 -63.93 -20.56
#